data_817d1f25afe25694b28e9999579ebdf2
#
_entry.id   817d1f25afe25694b28e9999579ebdf2
#
_cell.length_a   1.000
_cell.length_b   1.000
_cell.length_c   1.000
_cell.angle_alpha   90.00
_cell.angle_beta   90.00
_cell.angle_gamma   90.00
#
_symmetry.space_group_name_H-M   'P 1'
#
loop_
_entity.id
_entity.type
_entity.pdbx_description
1 polymer ?
#
loop_
_entity_poly.entity_id
_entity_poly.type
_entity_poly.pdbx_seq_one_letter_code
_entity_poly.pdbx_strand_id
1 'polypeptide(L)'
;MAEARSGYIAQADGKLYYEVAGEGEILVLGHAGFVDSRMWDPQWEAFTQRYRVIRYDMRGYGKSDPAPGPRNWRNDLAQLLAQLQVERAALLGCSMGGAIMLDFALEHPEMASALLVVSSAPSGFQLEGAPPPELAEMFQAAKQGDTARVSELQIRLWIDGPHRQPDQVNPDVRRRAAEMNRIPVEHRTFFLANTQPFEPLDPPAIARLNTITAPTLVMAGALDNSEIVRAANVMASAIPGAQTHIFAQSAHLPNMEQPAEFNQTVLAFLAEVK
;
A
#
# COMPACT_ATOMS: atom_id res chain seq x y z
N MET A 1 21.02 15.92 6.68
CA MET A 1 19.84 15.28 6.04
C MET A 1 19.33 16.24 4.99
N ALA A 2 19.07 15.76 3.78
CA ALA A 2 18.42 16.61 2.77
C ALA A 2 17.03 16.99 3.28
N GLU A 3 16.68 18.29 3.15
CA GLU A 3 15.40 18.81 3.62
C GLU A 3 14.24 18.15 2.85
N ALA A 4 13.24 17.66 3.57
CA ALA A 4 12.07 17.06 2.95
C ALA A 4 11.31 18.14 2.15
N ARG A 5 11.03 17.86 0.88
CA ARG A 5 10.20 18.71 0.03
C ARG A 5 8.83 18.07 -0.12
N SER A 6 7.79 18.87 -0.04
CA SER A 6 6.44 18.42 -0.34
C SER A 6 5.80 19.31 -1.40
N GLY A 7 4.85 18.73 -2.13
CA GLY A 7 4.16 19.47 -3.18
C GLY A 7 2.89 18.76 -3.64
N TYR A 8 2.29 19.33 -4.66
CA TYR A 8 1.14 18.75 -5.33
C TYR A 8 1.43 18.65 -6.82
N ILE A 9 1.05 17.54 -7.42
CA ILE A 9 0.92 17.47 -8.88
C ILE A 9 -0.54 17.71 -9.27
N ALA A 10 -0.73 18.53 -10.31
CA ALA A 10 -2.04 18.74 -10.89
C ALA A 10 -2.40 17.54 -11.78
N GLN A 11 -3.62 17.08 -11.64
CA GLN A 11 -4.25 16.09 -12.51
C GLN A 11 -5.52 16.69 -13.10
N ALA A 12 -6.13 16.05 -14.09
CA ALA A 12 -7.29 16.59 -14.77
C ALA A 12 -8.48 16.87 -13.83
N ASP A 13 -8.58 16.14 -12.73
CA ASP A 13 -9.71 16.15 -11.80
C ASP A 13 -9.31 16.40 -10.33
N GLY A 14 -8.15 17.03 -10.08
CA GLY A 14 -7.69 17.40 -8.74
C GLY A 14 -6.18 17.34 -8.56
N LYS A 15 -5.72 17.27 -7.32
CA LYS A 15 -4.30 17.30 -6.96
C LYS A 15 -3.89 16.06 -6.21
N LEU A 16 -2.70 15.56 -6.48
CA LEU A 16 -2.05 14.47 -5.77
C LEU A 16 -0.92 15.05 -4.92
N TYR A 17 -0.97 14.82 -3.61
CA TYR A 17 0.07 15.24 -2.67
C TYR A 17 1.23 14.24 -2.66
N TYR A 18 2.46 14.75 -2.57
CA TYR A 18 3.65 13.94 -2.41
C TYR A 18 4.69 14.59 -1.48
N GLU A 19 5.59 13.78 -0.97
CA GLU A 19 6.80 14.19 -0.25
C GLU A 19 8.02 13.48 -0.84
N VAL A 20 9.14 14.21 -0.89
CA VAL A 20 10.43 13.69 -1.38
C VAL A 20 11.53 14.09 -0.42
N ALA A 21 12.40 13.15 -0.05
CA ALA A 21 13.63 13.42 0.69
C ALA A 21 14.72 12.41 0.35
N GLY A 22 15.96 12.72 0.74
CA GLY A 22 17.12 11.90 0.44
C GLY A 22 17.66 12.07 -0.98
N GLU A 23 18.69 11.33 -1.31
CA GLU A 23 19.40 11.37 -2.59
C GLU A 23 19.74 9.95 -3.07
N GLY A 24 20.18 9.81 -4.33
CA GLY A 24 20.59 8.53 -4.92
C GLY A 24 19.47 7.83 -5.66
N GLU A 25 19.47 6.49 -5.62
CA GLU A 25 18.46 5.66 -6.26
C GLU A 25 17.07 5.93 -5.70
N ILE A 26 16.06 5.80 -6.53
CA ILE A 26 14.70 6.21 -6.18
C ILE A 26 13.94 5.04 -5.57
N LEU A 27 13.27 5.29 -4.43
CA LEU A 27 12.34 4.38 -3.77
C LEU A 27 10.98 5.06 -3.64
N VAL A 28 9.96 4.48 -4.26
CA VAL A 28 8.58 4.98 -4.24
C VAL A 28 7.74 4.17 -3.26
N LEU A 29 7.00 4.85 -2.38
CA LEU A 29 6.20 4.24 -1.32
C LEU A 29 4.70 4.46 -1.57
N GLY A 30 3.95 3.38 -1.77
CA GLY A 30 2.49 3.36 -1.89
C GLY A 30 1.81 2.85 -0.61
N HIS A 31 0.90 3.63 -0.06
CA HIS A 31 0.24 3.33 1.22
C HIS A 31 -0.93 2.34 1.10
N ALA A 32 -1.40 1.80 2.23
CA ALA A 32 -2.58 0.94 2.28
C ALA A 32 -3.89 1.73 2.14
N GLY A 33 -4.94 1.08 1.63
CA GLY A 33 -6.21 1.70 1.24
C GLY A 33 -7.15 2.11 2.37
N PHE A 34 -6.68 2.28 3.58
CA PHE A 34 -7.44 2.77 4.73
C PHE A 34 -6.64 3.78 5.59
N VAL A 35 -5.40 4.05 5.23
CA VAL A 35 -4.48 5.03 5.84
C VAL A 35 -3.93 5.95 4.76
N ASP A 36 -2.89 6.73 5.05
CA ASP A 36 -2.22 7.62 4.09
C ASP A 36 -0.68 7.48 4.16
N SER A 37 0.05 8.32 3.43
CA SER A 37 1.52 8.23 3.33
C SER A 37 2.25 8.34 4.67
N ARG A 38 1.62 8.87 5.72
CA ARG A 38 2.18 8.94 7.08
C ARG A 38 2.37 7.55 7.73
N MET A 39 1.77 6.49 7.16
CA MET A 39 2.09 5.13 7.61
C MET A 39 3.57 4.79 7.44
N TRP A 40 4.27 5.49 6.53
CA TRP A 40 5.69 5.32 6.25
C TRP A 40 6.63 6.18 7.13
N ASP A 41 6.09 6.95 8.11
CA ASP A 41 6.92 7.74 9.02
C ASP A 41 7.99 6.91 9.76
N PRO A 42 7.71 5.66 10.22
CA PRO A 42 8.72 4.84 10.88
C PRO A 42 9.87 4.41 9.96
N GLN A 43 9.68 4.49 8.65
CA GLN A 43 10.67 4.15 7.61
C GLN A 43 11.43 5.37 7.11
N TRP A 44 10.84 6.56 7.24
CA TRP A 44 11.25 7.77 6.54
C TRP A 44 12.74 8.10 6.74
N GLU A 45 13.19 8.18 7.98
CA GLU A 45 14.59 8.50 8.28
C GLU A 45 15.55 7.43 7.75
N ALA A 46 15.27 6.16 8.01
CA ALA A 46 16.16 5.06 7.63
C ALA A 46 16.30 4.95 6.10
N PHE A 47 15.20 5.17 5.35
CA PHE A 47 15.21 5.06 3.90
C PHE A 47 15.83 6.30 3.24
N THR A 48 15.53 7.52 3.74
CA THR A 48 16.08 8.76 3.16
C THR A 48 17.57 8.96 3.38
N GLN A 49 18.18 8.22 4.29
CA GLN A 49 19.65 8.16 4.44
C GLN A 49 20.35 7.43 3.30
N ARG A 50 19.64 6.63 2.50
CA ARG A 50 20.22 5.73 1.48
C ARG A 50 19.61 5.89 0.10
N TYR A 51 18.39 6.43 0.00
CA TYR A 51 17.59 6.54 -1.21
C TYR A 51 16.96 7.92 -1.33
N ARG A 52 16.69 8.35 -2.55
CA ARG A 52 15.72 9.41 -2.81
C ARG A 52 14.34 8.79 -2.68
N VAL A 53 13.69 9.02 -1.55
CA VAL A 53 12.38 8.44 -1.21
C VAL A 53 11.26 9.36 -1.67
N ILE A 54 10.28 8.81 -2.37
CA ILE A 54 9.05 9.47 -2.77
C ILE A 54 7.90 8.75 -2.09
N ARG A 55 7.08 9.45 -1.31
CA ARG A 55 5.80 8.95 -0.82
C ARG A 55 4.68 9.88 -1.26
N TYR A 56 3.51 9.35 -1.48
CA TYR A 56 2.37 10.15 -1.95
C TYR A 56 1.08 9.66 -1.31
N ASP A 57 0.10 10.55 -1.21
CA ASP A 57 -1.25 10.20 -0.81
C ASP A 57 -2.06 9.87 -2.06
N MET A 58 -2.61 8.66 -2.14
CA MET A 58 -3.54 8.30 -3.22
C MET A 58 -4.77 9.20 -3.20
N ARG A 59 -5.48 9.32 -4.33
CA ARG A 59 -6.68 10.15 -4.45
C ARG A 59 -7.75 9.75 -3.44
N GLY A 60 -8.22 10.75 -2.66
CA GLY A 60 -9.18 10.57 -1.58
C GLY A 60 -8.57 10.18 -0.23
N TYR A 61 -7.25 10.17 -0.11
CA TYR A 61 -6.51 9.91 1.12
C TYR A 61 -5.63 11.11 1.49
N GLY A 62 -5.30 11.23 2.78
CA GLY A 62 -4.37 12.23 3.29
C GLY A 62 -4.67 13.64 2.81
N LYS A 63 -3.71 14.25 2.12
CA LYS A 63 -3.81 15.62 1.59
C LYS A 63 -4.17 15.66 0.10
N SER A 64 -4.38 14.52 -0.55
CA SER A 64 -4.81 14.45 -1.95
C SER A 64 -6.31 14.67 -2.11
N ASP A 65 -6.69 15.35 -3.18
CA ASP A 65 -8.11 15.57 -3.49
C ASP A 65 -8.84 14.25 -3.76
N PRO A 66 -10.12 14.12 -3.42
CA PRO A 66 -10.94 12.98 -3.85
C PRO A 66 -11.03 12.91 -5.39
N ALA A 67 -11.14 11.71 -5.95
CA ALA A 67 -11.39 11.51 -7.36
C ALA A 67 -12.90 11.37 -7.59
N PRO A 68 -13.55 12.28 -8.35
CA PRO A 68 -15.00 12.23 -8.58
C PRO A 68 -15.40 11.21 -9.67
N GLY A 69 -14.47 10.73 -10.48
CA GLY A 69 -14.69 9.87 -11.64
C GLY A 69 -14.08 8.46 -11.53
N PRO A 70 -14.01 7.75 -12.65
CA PRO A 70 -13.33 6.47 -12.75
C PRO A 70 -11.90 6.55 -12.21
N ARG A 71 -11.46 5.52 -11.50
CA ARG A 71 -10.14 5.53 -10.86
C ARG A 71 -9.15 4.71 -11.67
N ASN A 72 -8.03 5.32 -11.98
CA ASN A 72 -6.85 4.65 -12.50
C ASN A 72 -5.63 5.06 -11.68
N TRP A 73 -5.44 4.39 -10.54
CA TRP A 73 -4.33 4.68 -9.63
C TRP A 73 -2.95 4.42 -10.25
N ARG A 74 -2.84 3.52 -11.23
CA ARG A 74 -1.59 3.29 -11.97
C ARG A 74 -1.24 4.53 -12.80
N ASN A 75 -2.24 5.13 -13.45
CA ASN A 75 -2.05 6.37 -14.19
C ASN A 75 -1.69 7.55 -13.26
N ASP A 76 -2.29 7.62 -12.07
CA ASP A 76 -1.92 8.61 -11.06
C ASP A 76 -0.44 8.47 -10.67
N LEU A 77 0.04 7.23 -10.46
CA LEU A 77 1.44 6.94 -10.20
C LEU A 77 2.32 7.30 -11.39
N ALA A 78 1.93 6.92 -12.62
CA ALA A 78 2.67 7.27 -13.84
C ALA A 78 2.84 8.79 -14.00
N GLN A 79 1.78 9.56 -13.77
CA GLN A 79 1.82 11.02 -13.84
C GLN A 79 2.70 11.62 -12.74
N LEU A 80 2.66 11.07 -11.51
CA LEU A 80 3.56 11.48 -10.42
C LEU A 80 5.02 11.27 -10.82
N LEU A 81 5.37 10.08 -11.30
CA LEU A 81 6.73 9.76 -11.68
C LEU A 81 7.21 10.62 -12.86
N ALA A 82 6.37 10.84 -13.86
CA ALA A 82 6.69 11.69 -15.01
C ALA A 82 6.95 13.15 -14.59
N GLN A 83 6.12 13.72 -13.72
CA GLN A 83 6.32 15.11 -13.24
C GLN A 83 7.54 15.25 -12.34
N LEU A 84 7.93 14.20 -11.61
CA LEU A 84 9.14 14.18 -10.79
C LEU A 84 10.38 13.74 -11.58
N GLN A 85 10.26 13.53 -12.90
CA GLN A 85 11.31 13.08 -13.81
C GLN A 85 11.97 11.78 -13.34
N VAL A 86 11.14 10.82 -12.95
CA VAL A 86 11.56 9.50 -12.50
C VAL A 86 11.44 8.53 -13.68
N GLU A 87 12.57 8.06 -14.17
CA GLU A 87 12.65 7.08 -15.25
C GLU A 87 12.62 5.63 -14.73
N ARG A 88 13.18 5.41 -13.54
CA ARG A 88 13.28 4.09 -12.91
C ARG A 88 13.32 4.20 -11.40
N ALA A 89 12.62 3.29 -10.70
CA ALA A 89 12.55 3.28 -9.23
C ALA A 89 12.32 1.88 -8.67
N ALA A 90 12.75 1.66 -7.43
CA ALA A 90 12.23 0.58 -6.61
C ALA A 90 10.82 0.95 -6.15
N LEU A 91 9.88 0.02 -6.28
CA LEU A 91 8.47 0.20 -6.00
C LEU A 91 8.09 -0.60 -4.74
N LEU A 92 7.79 0.08 -3.64
CA LEU A 92 7.36 -0.52 -2.39
C LEU A 92 5.92 -0.12 -2.09
N GLY A 93 5.03 -1.08 -2.01
CA GLY A 93 3.62 -0.81 -1.73
C GLY A 93 3.01 -1.77 -0.72
N CYS A 94 2.11 -1.24 0.11
CA CYS A 94 1.35 -2.02 1.08
C CYS A 94 -0.12 -2.13 0.68
N SER A 95 -0.70 -3.34 0.73
CA SER A 95 -2.12 -3.59 0.47
C SER A 95 -2.55 -3.01 -0.90
N MET A 96 -3.47 -2.07 -0.95
CA MET A 96 -3.86 -1.39 -2.19
C MET A 96 -2.64 -0.76 -2.91
N GLY A 97 -1.72 -0.12 -2.16
CA GLY A 97 -0.47 0.38 -2.73
C GLY A 97 0.39 -0.72 -3.33
N GLY A 98 0.42 -1.91 -2.71
CA GLY A 98 1.12 -3.08 -3.24
C GLY A 98 0.52 -3.58 -4.56
N ALA A 99 -0.82 -3.65 -4.64
CA ALA A 99 -1.51 -4.01 -5.87
C ALA A 99 -1.25 -3.01 -7.00
N ILE A 100 -1.26 -1.70 -6.68
CA ILE A 100 -0.94 -0.64 -7.66
C ILE A 100 0.49 -0.78 -8.18
N MET A 101 1.48 -0.98 -7.28
CA MET A 101 2.89 -1.13 -7.66
C MET A 101 3.12 -2.39 -8.51
N LEU A 102 2.44 -3.49 -8.18
CA LEU A 102 2.48 -4.73 -8.93
C LEU A 102 1.91 -4.55 -10.34
N ASP A 103 0.71 -3.99 -10.45
CA ASP A 103 0.05 -3.72 -11.71
C ASP A 103 0.87 -2.73 -12.57
N PHE A 104 1.44 -1.70 -11.95
CA PHE A 104 2.32 -0.74 -12.61
C PHE A 104 3.61 -1.39 -13.14
N ALA A 105 4.25 -2.25 -12.35
CA ALA A 105 5.46 -2.96 -12.79
C ALA A 105 5.20 -3.92 -13.96
N LEU A 106 3.98 -4.45 -14.08
CA LEU A 106 3.55 -5.26 -15.22
C LEU A 106 3.25 -4.44 -16.48
N GLU A 107 2.80 -3.20 -16.31
CA GLU A 107 2.50 -2.27 -17.41
C GLU A 107 3.75 -1.51 -17.88
N HIS A 108 4.68 -1.22 -16.95
CA HIS A 108 5.91 -0.46 -17.18
C HIS A 108 7.14 -1.19 -16.61
N PRO A 109 7.48 -2.39 -17.12
CA PRO A 109 8.56 -3.20 -16.56
C PRO A 109 9.94 -2.52 -16.58
N GLU A 110 10.17 -1.62 -17.55
CA GLU A 110 11.40 -0.85 -17.66
C GLU A 110 11.59 0.17 -16.53
N MET A 111 10.49 0.62 -15.94
CA MET A 111 10.51 1.60 -14.84
C MET A 111 10.72 0.98 -13.46
N ALA A 112 10.53 -0.33 -13.31
CA ALA A 112 10.69 -1.03 -12.04
C ALA A 112 12.13 -1.55 -11.87
N SER A 113 12.90 -0.99 -10.95
CA SER A 113 14.23 -1.52 -10.60
C SER A 113 14.16 -2.67 -9.60
N ALA A 114 13.15 -2.63 -8.73
CA ALA A 114 12.78 -3.69 -7.79
C ALA A 114 11.29 -3.55 -7.44
N LEU A 115 10.66 -4.63 -7.01
CA LEU A 115 9.27 -4.66 -6.59
C LEU A 115 9.16 -5.24 -5.17
N LEU A 116 8.59 -4.48 -4.25
CA LEU A 116 8.38 -4.90 -2.86
C LEU A 116 6.88 -4.80 -2.54
N VAL A 117 6.26 -5.95 -2.31
CA VAL A 117 4.81 -6.07 -2.11
C VAL A 117 4.52 -6.51 -0.69
N VAL A 118 3.78 -5.71 0.06
CA VAL A 118 3.49 -5.93 1.49
C VAL A 118 2.01 -6.15 1.70
N SER A 119 1.62 -7.25 2.33
CA SER A 119 0.24 -7.54 2.75
C SER A 119 -0.78 -7.24 1.64
N SER A 120 -0.52 -7.70 0.42
CA SER A 120 -1.30 -7.35 -0.78
C SER A 120 -1.73 -8.60 -1.55
N ALA A 121 -2.62 -8.41 -2.50
CA ALA A 121 -3.03 -9.44 -3.45
C ALA A 121 -2.90 -8.90 -4.89
N PRO A 122 -2.53 -9.74 -5.87
CA PRO A 122 -2.50 -9.35 -7.27
C PRO A 122 -3.92 -9.11 -7.80
N SER A 123 -4.08 -8.19 -8.74
CA SER A 123 -5.37 -8.00 -9.42
C SER A 123 -5.83 -9.33 -10.03
N GLY A 124 -7.14 -9.61 -9.94
CA GLY A 124 -7.74 -10.89 -10.37
C GLY A 124 -7.60 -12.04 -9.36
N PHE A 125 -6.99 -11.84 -8.19
CA PHE A 125 -6.93 -12.85 -7.13
C PHE A 125 -8.33 -13.15 -6.60
N GLN A 126 -8.69 -14.43 -6.57
CA GLN A 126 -10.00 -14.88 -6.08
C GLN A 126 -9.91 -15.25 -4.61
N LEU A 127 -10.76 -14.63 -3.79
CA LEU A 127 -10.91 -14.99 -2.39
C LEU A 127 -11.69 -16.30 -2.27
N GLU A 128 -11.21 -17.23 -1.47
CA GLU A 128 -11.82 -18.55 -1.25
C GLU A 128 -12.57 -18.63 0.09
N GLY A 129 -12.16 -17.79 1.04
CA GLY A 129 -12.77 -17.71 2.36
C GLY A 129 -14.06 -16.88 2.41
N ALA A 130 -14.85 -17.07 3.47
CA ALA A 130 -15.96 -16.19 3.76
C ALA A 130 -15.44 -14.77 4.08
N PRO A 131 -16.13 -13.72 3.63
CA PRO A 131 -15.73 -12.36 3.98
C PRO A 131 -15.78 -12.15 5.51
N PRO A 132 -14.85 -11.37 6.07
CA PRO A 132 -14.89 -11.03 7.48
C PRO A 132 -16.22 -10.41 7.89
N PRO A 133 -16.80 -10.81 9.06
CA PRO A 133 -18.09 -10.31 9.50
C PRO A 133 -18.12 -8.78 9.68
N GLU A 134 -16.98 -8.19 10.01
CA GLU A 134 -16.79 -6.74 10.12
C GLU A 134 -17.16 -5.99 8.83
N LEU A 135 -16.98 -6.61 7.65
CA LEU A 135 -17.33 -5.97 6.37
C LEU A 135 -18.83 -5.69 6.26
N ALA A 136 -19.67 -6.64 6.63
CA ALA A 136 -21.12 -6.47 6.58
C ALA A 136 -21.58 -5.34 7.54
N GLU A 137 -21.04 -5.33 8.76
CA GLU A 137 -21.33 -4.30 9.75
C GLU A 137 -20.83 -2.93 9.29
N MET A 138 -19.64 -2.86 8.70
CA MET A 138 -19.06 -1.63 8.16
C MET A 138 -19.94 -1.02 7.06
N PHE A 139 -20.50 -1.84 6.14
CA PHE A 139 -21.47 -1.36 5.14
C PHE A 139 -22.75 -0.84 5.76
N GLN A 140 -23.23 -1.45 6.83
CA GLN A 140 -24.41 -0.96 7.57
C GLN A 140 -24.11 0.38 8.27
N ALA A 141 -23.01 0.49 8.99
CA ALA A 141 -22.57 1.72 9.63
C ALA A 141 -22.41 2.87 8.61
N ALA A 142 -21.84 2.58 7.45
CA ALA A 142 -21.68 3.55 6.36
C ALA A 142 -23.02 4.06 5.80
N LYS A 143 -24.03 3.18 5.66
CA LYS A 143 -25.38 3.57 5.24
C LYS A 143 -26.06 4.47 6.27
N GLN A 144 -25.75 4.30 7.55
CA GLN A 144 -26.27 5.10 8.65
C GLN A 144 -25.49 6.42 8.86
N GLY A 145 -24.36 6.60 8.16
CA GLY A 145 -23.48 7.74 8.32
C GLY A 145 -22.64 7.68 9.60
N ASP A 146 -22.54 6.52 10.24
CA ASP A 146 -21.73 6.31 11.44
C ASP A 146 -20.25 6.14 11.07
N THR A 147 -19.60 7.25 10.82
CA THR A 147 -18.18 7.32 10.43
C THR A 147 -17.25 6.80 11.53
N ALA A 148 -17.61 6.99 12.80
CA ALA A 148 -16.82 6.49 13.93
C ALA A 148 -16.81 4.96 13.95
N ARG A 149 -17.97 4.34 13.75
CA ARG A 149 -18.07 2.88 13.68
C ARG A 149 -17.38 2.32 12.45
N VAL A 150 -17.51 2.97 11.29
CA VAL A 150 -16.76 2.58 10.07
C VAL A 150 -15.26 2.57 10.33
N SER A 151 -14.73 3.63 10.93
CA SER A 151 -13.29 3.71 11.25
C SER A 151 -12.87 2.62 12.22
N GLU A 152 -13.60 2.41 13.32
CA GLU A 152 -13.28 1.36 14.28
C GLU A 152 -13.26 -0.03 13.63
N LEU A 153 -14.22 -0.34 12.76
CA LEU A 153 -14.29 -1.62 12.06
C LEU A 153 -13.12 -1.80 11.08
N GLN A 154 -12.68 -0.74 10.41
CA GLN A 154 -11.49 -0.80 9.56
C GLN A 154 -10.21 -1.02 10.38
N ILE A 155 -10.08 -0.39 11.55
CA ILE A 155 -8.95 -0.63 12.47
C ILE A 155 -8.99 -2.06 13.01
N ARG A 156 -10.17 -2.56 13.39
CA ARG A 156 -10.34 -3.96 13.81
C ARG A 156 -9.90 -4.94 12.73
N LEU A 157 -10.36 -4.70 11.49
CA LEU A 157 -10.13 -5.59 10.37
C LEU A 157 -8.64 -5.65 9.96
N TRP A 158 -7.98 -4.47 9.89
CA TRP A 158 -6.65 -4.37 9.28
C TRP A 158 -5.51 -4.25 10.32
N ILE A 159 -5.72 -3.55 11.43
CA ILE A 159 -4.68 -3.35 12.44
C ILE A 159 -4.70 -4.47 13.48
N ASP A 160 -5.87 -4.76 14.05
CA ASP A 160 -5.95 -5.85 15.02
C ASP A 160 -5.80 -7.20 14.32
N GLY A 161 -6.41 -7.34 13.15
CA GLY A 161 -6.46 -8.59 12.40
C GLY A 161 -7.38 -9.63 13.06
N PRO A 162 -7.58 -10.79 12.43
CA PRO A 162 -8.55 -11.79 12.89
C PRO A 162 -8.12 -12.54 14.16
N HIS A 163 -6.86 -12.41 14.57
CA HIS A 163 -6.27 -13.23 15.64
C HIS A 163 -6.01 -12.48 16.95
N ARG A 164 -6.29 -11.17 17.01
CA ARG A 164 -5.98 -10.33 18.18
C ARG A 164 -7.19 -9.53 18.64
N GLN A 165 -7.20 -9.23 19.94
CA GLN A 165 -8.09 -8.23 20.53
C GLN A 165 -7.39 -6.85 20.52
N PRO A 166 -8.14 -5.73 20.61
CA PRO A 166 -7.56 -4.38 20.59
C PRO A 166 -6.47 -4.11 21.64
N ASP A 167 -6.59 -4.71 22.81
CA ASP A 167 -5.65 -4.59 23.91
C ASP A 167 -4.35 -5.40 23.73
N GLN A 168 -4.32 -6.26 22.73
CA GLN A 168 -3.14 -7.04 22.30
C GLN A 168 -2.30 -6.34 21.22
N VAL A 169 -2.76 -5.20 20.74
CA VAL A 169 -2.07 -4.41 19.71
C VAL A 169 -1.50 -3.14 20.32
N ASN A 170 -0.33 -2.73 19.86
CA ASN A 170 0.29 -1.49 20.31
C ASN A 170 -0.69 -0.31 20.15
N PRO A 171 -1.08 0.37 21.24
CA PRO A 171 -2.07 1.44 21.22
C PRO A 171 -1.67 2.63 20.34
N ASP A 172 -0.36 2.90 20.18
CA ASP A 172 0.13 3.97 19.30
C ASP A 172 -0.06 3.62 17.84
N VAL A 173 0.11 2.36 17.44
CA VAL A 173 -0.17 1.90 16.07
C VAL A 173 -1.64 2.06 15.75
N ARG A 174 -2.55 1.60 16.66
CA ARG A 174 -4.00 1.76 16.48
C ARG A 174 -4.41 3.23 16.39
N ARG A 175 -3.91 4.07 17.31
CA ARG A 175 -4.20 5.50 17.33
C ARG A 175 -3.75 6.19 16.04
N ARG A 176 -2.52 5.97 15.61
CA ARG A 176 -1.98 6.57 14.35
C ARG A 176 -2.74 6.10 13.12
N ALA A 177 -3.09 4.82 13.05
CA ALA A 177 -3.90 4.30 11.96
C ALA A 177 -5.29 4.94 11.95
N ALA A 178 -5.96 5.08 13.10
CA ALA A 178 -7.26 5.73 13.21
C ALA A 178 -7.22 7.23 12.82
N GLU A 179 -6.16 7.95 13.19
CA GLU A 179 -5.96 9.34 12.80
C GLU A 179 -5.86 9.51 11.27
N MET A 180 -5.11 8.61 10.60
CA MET A 180 -5.01 8.60 9.13
C MET A 180 -6.31 8.16 8.47
N ASN A 181 -6.99 7.19 9.07
CA ASN A 181 -8.22 6.60 8.56
C ASN A 181 -9.40 7.58 8.53
N ARG A 182 -9.40 8.62 9.36
CA ARG A 182 -10.49 9.61 9.42
C ARG A 182 -10.79 10.22 8.06
N ILE A 183 -9.78 10.62 7.30
CA ILE A 183 -9.95 11.30 6.01
C ILE A 183 -10.63 10.41 4.97
N PRO A 184 -10.14 9.20 4.64
CA PRO A 184 -10.82 8.34 3.67
C PRO A 184 -12.20 7.88 4.13
N VAL A 185 -12.48 7.83 5.44
CA VAL A 185 -13.82 7.54 5.96
C VAL A 185 -14.77 8.72 5.73
N GLU A 186 -14.36 9.95 6.06
CA GLU A 186 -15.11 11.18 5.78
C GLU A 186 -15.38 11.37 4.29
N HIS A 187 -14.40 11.10 3.43
CA HIS A 187 -14.52 11.14 1.98
C HIS A 187 -15.25 9.92 1.39
N ARG A 188 -15.60 8.93 2.20
CA ARG A 188 -16.21 7.65 1.77
C ARG A 188 -15.35 6.92 0.71
N THR A 189 -14.05 7.13 0.71
CA THR A 189 -13.11 6.67 -0.34
C THR A 189 -13.17 5.16 -0.53
N PHE A 190 -13.21 4.38 0.56
CA PHE A 190 -13.31 2.91 0.49
C PHE A 190 -14.58 2.44 -0.24
N PHE A 191 -15.73 3.05 0.04
CA PHE A 191 -17.01 2.68 -0.59
C PHE A 191 -17.06 3.14 -2.05
N LEU A 192 -16.56 4.33 -2.35
CA LEU A 192 -16.48 4.84 -3.71
C LEU A 192 -15.53 3.98 -4.56
N ALA A 193 -14.41 3.52 -4.00
CA ALA A 193 -13.48 2.63 -4.68
C ALA A 193 -14.13 1.30 -5.12
N ASN A 194 -15.15 0.83 -4.39
CA ASN A 194 -15.86 -0.40 -4.71
C ASN A 194 -17.10 -0.21 -5.61
N THR A 195 -17.53 1.04 -5.83
CA THR A 195 -18.76 1.34 -6.58
C THR A 195 -18.51 2.16 -7.86
N GLN A 196 -17.38 2.82 -7.98
CA GLN A 196 -17.02 3.59 -9.18
C GLN A 196 -16.35 2.71 -10.22
N PRO A 197 -16.49 3.02 -11.51
CA PRO A 197 -15.73 2.37 -12.56
C PRO A 197 -14.22 2.43 -12.24
N PHE A 198 -13.57 1.31 -12.43
CA PHE A 198 -12.12 1.16 -12.28
C PHE A 198 -11.58 0.61 -13.60
N GLU A 199 -10.44 1.09 -14.05
CA GLU A 199 -9.74 0.53 -15.21
C GLU A 199 -8.82 -0.61 -14.72
N PRO A 200 -9.27 -1.88 -14.83
CA PRO A 200 -8.45 -3.00 -14.41
C PRO A 200 -7.26 -3.20 -15.36
N LEU A 201 -6.21 -3.81 -14.84
CA LEU A 201 -5.17 -4.36 -15.71
C LEU A 201 -5.75 -5.56 -16.47
N ASP A 202 -5.58 -5.58 -17.80
CA ASP A 202 -6.07 -6.67 -18.65
C ASP A 202 -4.93 -7.22 -19.53
N PRO A 203 -4.61 -8.51 -19.43
CA PRO A 203 -5.10 -9.45 -18.41
C PRO A 203 -4.64 -9.08 -17.00
N PRO A 204 -5.37 -9.50 -15.94
CA PRO A 204 -5.07 -9.15 -14.56
C PRO A 204 -3.72 -9.71 -14.09
N ALA A 205 -3.13 -9.10 -13.06
CA ALA A 205 -1.79 -9.46 -12.58
C ALA A 205 -1.62 -10.94 -12.25
N ILE A 206 -2.64 -11.58 -11.68
CA ILE A 206 -2.58 -13.02 -11.33
C ILE A 206 -2.23 -13.90 -12.53
N ALA A 207 -2.65 -13.52 -13.72
CA ALA A 207 -2.37 -14.24 -14.98
C ALA A 207 -0.98 -13.93 -15.57
N ARG A 208 -0.27 -12.94 -15.01
CA ARG A 208 0.98 -12.40 -15.54
C ARG A 208 2.15 -12.40 -14.54
N LEU A 209 1.99 -12.92 -13.34
CA LEU A 209 3.01 -12.90 -12.29
C LEU A 209 4.35 -13.48 -12.77
N ASN A 210 4.31 -14.50 -13.61
CA ASN A 210 5.49 -15.15 -14.18
C ASN A 210 6.24 -14.30 -15.23
N THR A 211 5.69 -13.15 -15.63
CA THR A 211 6.34 -12.21 -16.58
C THR A 211 7.07 -11.08 -15.86
N ILE A 212 6.98 -10.99 -14.54
CA ILE A 212 7.69 -9.99 -13.75
C ILE A 212 9.19 -10.30 -13.80
N THR A 213 9.99 -9.34 -14.25
CA THR A 213 11.43 -9.43 -14.38
C THR A 213 12.18 -8.67 -13.30
N ALA A 214 11.53 -7.71 -12.63
CA ALA A 214 12.12 -6.96 -11.54
C ALA A 214 12.39 -7.89 -10.34
N PRO A 215 13.56 -7.79 -9.69
CA PRO A 215 13.80 -8.46 -8.41
C PRO A 215 12.65 -8.16 -7.45
N THR A 216 12.06 -9.21 -6.86
CA THR A 216 10.83 -9.05 -6.10
C THR A 216 10.96 -9.59 -4.68
N LEU A 217 10.48 -8.81 -3.71
CA LEU A 217 10.30 -9.22 -2.32
C LEU A 217 8.81 -9.18 -1.95
N VAL A 218 8.26 -10.32 -1.56
CA VAL A 218 6.88 -10.44 -1.10
C VAL A 218 6.87 -10.55 0.42
N MET A 219 6.13 -9.67 1.08
CA MET A 219 6.06 -9.57 2.55
C MET A 219 4.63 -9.64 3.04
N ALA A 220 4.41 -10.26 4.21
CA ALA A 220 3.12 -10.27 4.88
C ALA A 220 3.27 -10.41 6.40
N GLY A 221 2.26 -9.99 7.15
CA GLY A 221 2.15 -10.31 8.57
C GLY A 221 1.51 -11.70 8.77
N ALA A 222 2.05 -12.50 9.68
CA ALA A 222 1.50 -13.84 9.99
C ALA A 222 0.12 -13.78 10.66
N LEU A 223 -0.22 -12.65 11.27
CA LEU A 223 -1.49 -12.42 11.97
C LEU A 223 -2.53 -11.67 11.11
N ASP A 224 -2.23 -11.49 9.82
CA ASP A 224 -3.16 -10.91 8.84
C ASP A 224 -4.25 -11.92 8.46
N ASN A 225 -5.23 -11.48 7.70
CA ASN A 225 -6.24 -12.35 7.09
C ASN A 225 -5.56 -13.46 6.29
N SER A 226 -6.03 -14.71 6.45
CA SER A 226 -5.46 -15.88 5.78
C SER A 226 -5.41 -15.75 4.25
N GLU A 227 -6.37 -15.03 3.65
CA GLU A 227 -6.38 -14.78 2.20
C GLU A 227 -5.24 -13.86 1.75
N ILE A 228 -4.81 -12.92 2.59
CA ILE A 228 -3.64 -12.07 2.32
C ILE A 228 -2.35 -12.90 2.41
N VAL A 229 -2.24 -13.74 3.42
CA VAL A 229 -1.10 -14.67 3.54
C VAL A 229 -1.07 -15.65 2.37
N ARG A 230 -2.23 -16.17 1.94
CA ARG A 230 -2.36 -17.01 0.75
C ARG A 230 -1.94 -16.26 -0.53
N ALA A 231 -2.37 -15.03 -0.70
CA ALA A 231 -1.98 -14.20 -1.84
C ALA A 231 -0.47 -13.97 -1.90
N ALA A 232 0.17 -13.72 -0.75
CA ALA A 232 1.62 -13.60 -0.66
C ALA A 232 2.33 -14.88 -1.12
N ASN A 233 1.87 -16.05 -0.69
CA ASN A 233 2.42 -17.35 -1.11
C ASN A 233 2.22 -17.60 -2.62
N VAL A 234 1.08 -17.21 -3.18
CA VAL A 234 0.81 -17.32 -4.62
C VAL A 234 1.77 -16.42 -5.41
N MET A 235 1.94 -15.16 -5.01
CA MET A 235 2.88 -14.24 -5.66
C MET A 235 4.32 -14.77 -5.57
N ALA A 236 4.74 -15.20 -4.38
CA ALA A 236 6.09 -15.72 -4.17
C ALA A 236 6.40 -16.97 -5.02
N SER A 237 5.40 -17.83 -5.21
CA SER A 237 5.56 -19.06 -6.02
C SER A 237 5.52 -18.79 -7.53
N ALA A 238 4.80 -17.75 -7.97
CA ALA A 238 4.57 -17.47 -9.39
C ALA A 238 5.56 -16.46 -9.98
N ILE A 239 6.11 -15.55 -9.18
CA ILE A 239 7.09 -14.55 -9.64
C ILE A 239 8.50 -15.19 -9.66
N PRO A 240 9.20 -15.21 -10.80
CA PRO A 240 10.53 -15.80 -10.89
C PRO A 240 11.55 -15.15 -9.94
N GLY A 241 12.18 -15.96 -9.09
CA GLY A 241 13.21 -15.49 -8.17
C GLY A 241 12.70 -14.61 -7.01
N ALA A 242 11.39 -14.54 -6.77
CA ALA A 242 10.86 -13.77 -5.66
C ALA A 242 11.36 -14.30 -4.30
N GLN A 243 11.81 -13.36 -3.46
CA GLN A 243 12.11 -13.62 -2.05
C GLN A 243 10.86 -13.37 -1.21
N THR A 244 10.82 -13.96 -0.01
CA THR A 244 9.69 -13.79 0.92
C THR A 244 10.15 -13.45 2.32
N HIS A 245 9.35 -12.65 3.03
CA HIS A 245 9.51 -12.43 4.45
C HIS A 245 8.16 -12.35 5.16
N ILE A 246 7.96 -13.16 6.22
CA ILE A 246 6.73 -13.17 7.02
C ILE A 246 7.02 -12.62 8.41
N PHE A 247 6.38 -11.52 8.76
CA PHE A 247 6.49 -10.87 10.07
C PHE A 247 5.62 -11.61 11.09
N ALA A 248 6.24 -12.35 12.01
CA ALA A 248 5.55 -13.28 12.90
C ALA A 248 4.55 -12.63 13.87
N GLN A 249 4.75 -11.34 14.21
CA GLN A 249 3.95 -10.65 15.22
C GLN A 249 3.13 -9.47 14.65
N SER A 250 2.98 -9.39 13.32
CA SER A 250 2.23 -8.33 12.66
C SER A 250 0.99 -8.86 11.96
N ALA A 251 -0.03 -8.00 11.87
CA ALA A 251 -1.13 -8.16 10.94
C ALA A 251 -0.83 -7.41 9.62
N HIS A 252 -1.72 -6.52 9.19
CA HIS A 252 -1.72 -5.93 7.84
C HIS A 252 -0.65 -4.85 7.60
N LEU A 253 -0.17 -4.18 8.66
CA LEU A 253 0.83 -3.11 8.54
C LEU A 253 2.14 -3.43 9.28
N PRO A 254 2.93 -4.42 8.82
CA PRO A 254 4.17 -4.80 9.49
C PRO A 254 5.19 -3.65 9.58
N ASN A 255 5.16 -2.71 8.65
CA ASN A 255 5.98 -1.51 8.69
C ASN A 255 5.70 -0.60 9.89
N MET A 256 4.47 -0.57 10.39
CA MET A 256 4.09 0.19 11.59
C MET A 256 4.24 -0.64 12.87
N GLU A 257 3.97 -1.94 12.80
CA GLU A 257 3.97 -2.83 13.95
C GLU A 257 5.37 -3.32 14.33
N GLN A 258 6.22 -3.62 13.35
CA GLN A 258 7.61 -4.11 13.52
C GLN A 258 8.60 -3.25 12.71
N PRO A 259 8.69 -1.93 12.95
CA PRO A 259 9.42 -1.01 12.06
C PRO A 259 10.91 -1.32 11.93
N ALA A 260 11.57 -1.79 12.99
CA ALA A 260 13.00 -2.08 12.95
C ALA A 260 13.30 -3.28 12.04
N GLU A 261 12.56 -4.38 12.21
CA GLU A 261 12.69 -5.58 11.37
C GLU A 261 12.30 -5.27 9.92
N PHE A 262 11.22 -4.51 9.72
CA PHE A 262 10.79 -4.09 8.40
C PHE A 262 11.87 -3.27 7.66
N ASN A 263 12.44 -2.28 8.33
CA ASN A 263 13.50 -1.45 7.75
C ASN A 263 14.73 -2.28 7.37
N GLN A 264 15.15 -3.18 8.25
CA GLN A 264 16.28 -4.07 8.00
C GLN A 264 16.02 -4.97 6.79
N THR A 265 14.84 -5.61 6.71
CA THR A 265 14.46 -6.51 5.61
C THR A 265 14.44 -5.78 4.27
N VAL A 266 13.80 -4.62 4.19
CA VAL A 266 13.71 -3.83 2.95
C VAL A 266 15.10 -3.34 2.51
N LEU A 267 15.89 -2.79 3.43
CA LEU A 267 17.21 -2.25 3.10
C LEU A 267 18.22 -3.34 2.73
N ALA A 268 18.12 -4.53 3.34
CA ALA A 268 18.96 -5.68 2.96
C ALA A 268 18.63 -6.14 1.54
N PHE A 269 17.36 -6.36 1.23
CA PHE A 269 16.92 -6.73 -0.12
C PHE A 269 17.36 -5.72 -1.18
N LEU A 270 17.09 -4.43 -0.95
CA LEU A 270 17.48 -3.39 -1.91
C LEU A 270 19.00 -3.26 -2.11
N ALA A 271 19.81 -3.65 -1.13
CA ALA A 271 21.26 -3.66 -1.27
C ALA A 271 21.78 -4.85 -2.10
N GLU A 272 21.04 -5.97 -2.13
CA GLU A 272 21.40 -7.17 -2.90
C GLU A 272 21.07 -7.04 -4.40
N VAL A 273 20.07 -6.23 -4.75
CA VAL A 273 19.52 -6.13 -6.12
C VAL A 273 20.00 -4.90 -6.90
N LYS A 274 21.06 -4.26 -6.42
CA LYS A 274 21.71 -3.10 -7.05
C LYS A 274 22.45 -3.47 -8.33
#